data_c5a2fbebce05151b300d702f435047b3
#
_entry.id   c5a2fbebce05151b300d702f435047b3
#
_cell.length_a   1.000
_cell.length_b   1.000
_cell.length_c   1.000
_cell.angle_alpha   90.00
_cell.angle_beta   90.00
_cell.angle_gamma   90.00
#
_symmetry.space_group_name_H-M   'P 1'
#
loop_
_entity.id
_entity.type
_entity.pdbx_description
1 polymer ?
#
loop_
_entity_poly.entity_id
_entity_poly.type
_entity_poly.pdbx_seq_one_letter_code
_entity_poly.pdbx_strand_id
1 'polypeptide(L)'
;KGEIKLFCNQVFVSDSIKEIVPKYLLPLRGVIDSTDIPLNVSRSALQTDRKVRSISSFISKKIANKLKDLIKNSPEFYAEIWDSISAFIKIGAIEDEKFADLVDNSIIFETIINSEKDVTKDIENKSLIKSNDKYFTTLASYKERNKIIDSKKIIYCSDLIAQSSACL
;
A
#
# COMPACT_ATOMS: atom_id res chain seq x y z
N LYS A 1 -12.40 -5.00 -12.84
CA LYS A 1 -13.05 -5.36 -11.58
C LYS A 1 -12.33 -6.56 -11.01
N GLY A 2 -11.78 -6.46 -9.79
CA GLY A 2 -11.11 -7.56 -9.12
C GLY A 2 -12.08 -8.71 -8.86
N GLU A 3 -11.57 -9.92 -8.83
CA GLU A 3 -12.35 -11.12 -8.52
C GLU A 3 -11.48 -12.05 -7.66
N ILE A 4 -11.89 -12.24 -6.42
CA ILE A 4 -11.23 -13.18 -5.51
C ILE A 4 -12.19 -14.35 -5.30
N LYS A 5 -11.73 -15.56 -5.62
CA LYS A 5 -12.49 -16.80 -5.46
C LYS A 5 -12.15 -17.45 -4.13
N LEU A 6 -13.17 -17.89 -3.41
CA LEU A 6 -13.04 -18.59 -2.14
C LEU A 6 -13.23 -20.08 -2.33
N PHE A 7 -12.30 -20.84 -1.79
CA PHE A 7 -12.33 -22.29 -1.69
C PHE A 7 -12.24 -22.73 -0.23
N CYS A 8 -12.78 -23.87 0.08
CA CYS A 8 -12.63 -24.56 1.34
C CYS A 8 -12.22 -26.01 1.06
N ASN A 9 -11.03 -26.40 1.52
CA ASN A 9 -10.46 -27.72 1.20
C ASN A 9 -10.50 -28.01 -0.31
N GLN A 10 -10.07 -27.04 -1.14
CA GLN A 10 -10.07 -27.12 -2.61
C GLN A 10 -11.47 -27.20 -3.25
N VAL A 11 -12.54 -27.05 -2.47
CA VAL A 11 -13.91 -26.99 -2.98
C VAL A 11 -14.32 -25.52 -3.12
N PHE A 12 -14.81 -25.15 -4.31
CA PHE A 12 -15.31 -23.80 -4.56
C PHE A 12 -16.51 -23.46 -3.66
N VAL A 13 -16.44 -22.31 -2.99
CA VAL A 13 -17.46 -21.80 -2.07
C VAL A 13 -18.17 -20.60 -2.67
N SER A 14 -17.43 -19.59 -3.10
CA SER A 14 -18.01 -18.33 -3.59
C SER A 14 -17.00 -17.49 -4.37
N ASP A 15 -17.49 -16.71 -5.33
CA ASP A 15 -16.78 -15.63 -6.01
C ASP A 15 -17.17 -14.23 -5.47
N SER A 16 -18.13 -14.17 -4.56
CA SER A 16 -18.64 -12.94 -3.96
C SER A 16 -18.24 -12.84 -2.49
N ILE A 17 -16.96 -12.54 -2.24
CA ILE A 17 -16.40 -12.50 -0.87
C ILE A 17 -16.16 -11.07 -0.37
N LYS A 18 -17.03 -10.14 -0.81
CA LYS A 18 -16.95 -8.72 -0.41
C LYS A 18 -16.99 -8.50 1.11
N GLU A 19 -17.60 -9.44 1.83
CA GLU A 19 -17.70 -9.42 3.29
C GLU A 19 -16.41 -9.90 3.97
N ILE A 20 -15.57 -10.66 3.27
CA ILE A 20 -14.33 -11.25 3.81
C ILE A 20 -13.13 -10.36 3.52
N VAL A 21 -13.13 -9.70 2.36
CA VAL A 21 -12.00 -8.88 1.91
C VAL A 21 -12.30 -7.41 2.21
N PRO A 22 -11.39 -6.68 2.85
CA PRO A 22 -11.53 -5.24 3.03
C PRO A 22 -11.82 -4.54 1.71
N LYS A 23 -12.65 -3.50 1.73
CA LYS A 23 -13.11 -2.79 0.53
C LYS A 23 -11.96 -2.25 -0.32
N TYR A 24 -10.90 -1.77 0.32
CA TYR A 24 -9.71 -1.26 -0.36
C TYR A 24 -8.89 -2.34 -1.08
N LEU A 25 -9.16 -3.63 -0.79
CA LEU A 25 -8.50 -4.76 -1.46
C LEU A 25 -9.37 -5.41 -2.54
N LEU A 26 -10.60 -4.95 -2.75
CA LEU A 26 -11.51 -5.48 -3.78
C LEU A 26 -10.99 -5.43 -5.23
N PRO A 27 -10.06 -4.54 -5.61
CA PRO A 27 -9.44 -4.59 -6.95
C PRO A 27 -8.53 -5.79 -7.20
N LEU A 28 -8.10 -6.48 -6.15
CA LEU A 28 -7.24 -7.65 -6.28
C LEU A 28 -7.96 -8.81 -6.98
N ARG A 29 -7.16 -9.62 -7.65
CA ARG A 29 -7.58 -10.91 -8.24
C ARG A 29 -6.80 -12.03 -7.59
N GLY A 30 -7.45 -13.14 -7.31
CA GLY A 30 -6.77 -14.27 -6.69
C GLY A 30 -7.71 -15.36 -6.20
N VAL A 31 -7.11 -16.27 -5.47
CA VAL A 31 -7.79 -17.41 -4.86
C VAL A 31 -7.41 -17.46 -3.39
N ILE A 32 -8.40 -17.67 -2.55
CA ILE A 32 -8.22 -17.97 -1.12
C ILE A 32 -8.73 -19.39 -0.90
N ASP A 33 -7.88 -20.25 -0.38
CA ASP A 33 -8.28 -21.57 0.10
C ASP A 33 -8.09 -21.64 1.61
N SER A 34 -9.14 -21.96 2.36
CA SER A 34 -9.12 -22.01 3.81
C SER A 34 -9.93 -23.20 4.32
N THR A 35 -9.32 -23.99 5.18
CA THR A 35 -9.97 -25.13 5.86
C THR A 35 -10.97 -24.69 6.93
N ASP A 36 -10.91 -23.44 7.37
CA ASP A 36 -11.65 -22.93 8.52
C ASP A 36 -12.99 -22.27 8.17
N ILE A 37 -13.31 -22.16 6.88
CA ILE A 37 -14.57 -21.56 6.43
C ILE A 37 -15.62 -22.65 6.26
N PRO A 38 -16.75 -22.60 6.99
CA PRO A 38 -17.81 -23.56 6.83
C PRO A 38 -18.47 -23.45 5.46
N LEU A 39 -18.71 -24.60 4.79
CA LEU A 39 -19.30 -24.69 3.45
C LEU A 39 -20.74 -24.15 3.35
N ASN A 40 -21.45 -24.06 4.47
CA ASN A 40 -22.88 -23.71 4.53
C ASN A 40 -23.14 -22.31 5.11
N VAL A 41 -22.29 -21.35 4.81
CA VAL A 41 -22.42 -20.02 5.42
C VAL A 41 -23.30 -19.13 4.57
N SER A 42 -24.47 -18.72 5.12
CA SER A 42 -25.26 -17.64 4.55
C SER A 42 -24.50 -16.33 4.63
N ARG A 43 -24.73 -15.40 3.67
CA ARG A 43 -24.07 -14.07 3.64
C ARG A 43 -24.11 -13.32 4.97
N SER A 44 -25.20 -13.46 5.73
CA SER A 44 -25.37 -12.82 7.03
C SER A 44 -24.49 -13.42 8.13
N ALA A 45 -24.16 -14.71 8.04
CA ALA A 45 -23.29 -15.37 9.00
C ALA A 45 -21.80 -15.05 8.76
N LEU A 46 -21.39 -14.77 7.51
CA LEU A 46 -20.02 -14.36 7.18
C LEU A 46 -19.64 -13.02 7.83
N GLN A 47 -20.58 -12.09 7.98
CA GLN A 47 -20.29 -10.76 8.54
C GLN A 47 -19.97 -10.76 10.04
N THR A 48 -20.42 -11.73 10.78
CA THR A 48 -20.30 -11.80 12.24
C THR A 48 -19.27 -12.80 12.77
N ASP A 49 -18.70 -13.62 11.90
CA ASP A 49 -17.79 -14.70 12.33
C ASP A 49 -16.40 -14.15 12.64
N ARG A 50 -15.87 -14.56 13.80
CA ARG A 50 -14.47 -14.32 14.20
C ARG A 50 -13.46 -14.83 13.17
N LYS A 51 -13.76 -15.94 12.51
CA LYS A 51 -12.93 -16.56 11.48
C LYS A 51 -12.80 -15.68 10.25
N VAL A 52 -13.89 -15.05 9.81
CA VAL A 52 -13.90 -14.12 8.67
C VAL A 52 -13.02 -12.91 8.96
N ARG A 53 -13.11 -12.33 10.16
CA ARG A 53 -12.23 -11.21 10.57
C ARG A 53 -10.76 -11.62 10.64
N SER A 54 -10.49 -12.84 11.09
CA SER A 54 -9.14 -13.40 11.11
C SER A 54 -8.56 -13.52 9.69
N ILE A 55 -9.34 -14.02 8.74
CA ILE A 55 -8.93 -14.15 7.33
C ILE A 55 -8.70 -12.77 6.71
N SER A 56 -9.61 -11.81 6.92
CA SER A 56 -9.45 -10.44 6.46
C SER A 56 -8.13 -9.82 6.96
N SER A 57 -7.86 -9.94 8.26
CA SER A 57 -6.62 -9.47 8.88
C SER A 57 -5.38 -10.17 8.32
N PHE A 58 -5.47 -11.48 8.08
CA PHE A 58 -4.39 -12.24 7.47
C PHE A 58 -4.08 -11.78 6.05
N ILE A 59 -5.11 -11.54 5.22
CA ILE A 59 -4.95 -11.02 3.86
C ILE A 59 -4.28 -9.65 3.89
N SER A 60 -4.76 -8.73 4.73
CA SER A 60 -4.19 -7.38 4.88
C SER A 60 -2.70 -7.44 5.26
N LYS A 61 -2.34 -8.31 6.21
CA LYS A 61 -0.96 -8.58 6.59
C LYS A 61 -0.10 -9.11 5.43
N LYS A 62 -0.61 -10.08 4.69
CA LYS A 62 0.13 -10.66 3.55
C LYS A 62 0.39 -9.63 2.47
N ILE A 63 -0.59 -8.76 2.18
CA ILE A 63 -0.44 -7.68 1.22
C ILE A 63 0.57 -6.65 1.71
N ALA A 64 0.45 -6.19 2.96
CA ALA A 64 1.40 -5.25 3.53
C ALA A 64 2.85 -5.80 3.51
N ASN A 65 3.04 -7.08 3.83
CA ASN A 65 4.35 -7.72 3.75
C ASN A 65 4.86 -7.77 2.29
N LYS A 66 3.99 -8.08 1.33
CA LYS A 66 4.39 -8.07 -0.09
C LYS A 66 4.78 -6.68 -0.58
N LEU A 67 4.08 -5.62 -0.15
CA LEU A 67 4.45 -4.25 -0.45
C LEU A 67 5.82 -3.89 0.14
N LYS A 68 6.09 -4.28 1.40
CA LYS A 68 7.41 -4.11 2.04
C LYS A 68 8.52 -4.85 1.30
N ASP A 69 8.25 -6.07 0.87
CA ASP A 69 9.21 -6.84 0.09
C ASP A 69 9.50 -6.20 -1.27
N LEU A 70 8.49 -5.68 -1.94
CA LEU A 70 8.64 -5.02 -3.23
C LEU A 70 9.47 -3.73 -3.11
N ILE A 71 9.15 -2.86 -2.15
CA ILE A 71 9.91 -1.61 -1.98
C ILE A 71 11.36 -1.87 -1.57
N LYS A 72 11.62 -2.96 -0.83
CA LYS A 72 12.96 -3.34 -0.40
C LYS A 72 13.80 -3.97 -1.51
N ASN A 73 13.20 -4.89 -2.28
CA ASN A 73 13.92 -5.75 -3.22
C ASN A 73 13.81 -5.29 -4.68
N SER A 74 12.78 -4.50 -5.02
CA SER A 74 12.51 -4.00 -6.37
C SER A 74 11.90 -2.60 -6.33
N PRO A 75 12.62 -1.60 -5.75
CA PRO A 75 12.06 -0.27 -5.52
C PRO A 75 11.63 0.44 -6.80
N GLU A 76 12.38 0.29 -7.89
CA GLU A 76 12.05 0.88 -9.19
C GLU A 76 10.72 0.33 -9.73
N PHE A 77 10.58 -0.98 -9.76
CA PHE A 77 9.32 -1.62 -10.14
C PHE A 77 8.17 -1.22 -9.22
N TYR A 78 8.43 -1.09 -7.92
CA TYR A 78 7.42 -0.61 -6.97
C TYR A 78 6.94 0.79 -7.30
N ALA A 79 7.85 1.70 -7.66
CA ALA A 79 7.51 3.06 -8.06
C ALA A 79 6.75 3.08 -9.41
N GLU A 80 7.09 2.22 -10.37
CA GLU A 80 6.36 2.11 -11.64
C GLU A 80 4.89 1.73 -11.46
N ILE A 81 4.60 0.78 -10.55
CA ILE A 81 3.23 0.35 -10.29
C ILE A 81 2.48 1.23 -9.29
N TRP A 82 3.18 2.17 -8.62
CA TRP A 82 2.62 2.97 -7.53
C TRP A 82 1.38 3.75 -7.92
N ASP A 83 1.36 4.37 -9.09
CA ASP A 83 0.19 5.13 -9.56
C ASP A 83 -1.06 4.24 -9.66
N SER A 84 -0.89 2.98 -10.01
CA SER A 84 -1.99 2.02 -10.14
C SER A 84 -2.53 1.51 -8.79
N ILE A 85 -1.70 1.45 -7.75
CA ILE A 85 -2.05 0.87 -6.45
C ILE A 85 -2.21 1.90 -5.33
N SER A 86 -1.64 3.09 -5.48
CA SER A 86 -1.55 4.10 -4.42
C SER A 86 -2.89 4.49 -3.82
N ALA A 87 -3.92 4.68 -4.65
CA ALA A 87 -5.25 5.06 -4.20
C ALA A 87 -5.83 4.02 -3.22
N PHE A 88 -5.70 2.73 -3.54
CA PHE A 88 -6.22 1.65 -2.71
C PHE A 88 -5.44 1.52 -1.40
N ILE A 89 -4.11 1.64 -1.46
CA ILE A 89 -3.25 1.58 -0.26
C ILE A 89 -3.55 2.77 0.67
N LYS A 90 -3.67 3.98 0.13
CA LYS A 90 -3.98 5.18 0.90
C LYS A 90 -5.38 5.13 1.52
N ILE A 91 -6.39 4.69 0.76
CA ILE A 91 -7.75 4.50 1.29
C ILE A 91 -7.72 3.48 2.42
N GLY A 92 -7.04 2.35 2.23
CA GLY A 92 -6.90 1.33 3.26
C GLY A 92 -6.23 1.85 4.54
N ALA A 93 -5.20 2.67 4.41
CA ALA A 93 -4.53 3.29 5.55
C ALA A 93 -5.41 4.32 6.28
N ILE A 94 -6.36 4.94 5.59
CA ILE A 94 -7.33 5.86 6.21
C ILE A 94 -8.45 5.09 6.92
N GLU A 95 -8.91 3.97 6.33
CA GLU A 95 -10.06 3.21 6.84
C GLU A 95 -9.67 2.20 7.94
N ASP A 96 -8.42 1.73 7.97
CA ASP A 96 -7.93 0.68 8.87
C ASP A 96 -6.58 1.08 9.49
N GLU A 97 -6.61 1.52 10.75
CA GLU A 97 -5.42 1.94 11.50
C GLU A 97 -4.36 0.83 11.59
N LYS A 98 -4.78 -0.44 11.75
CA LYS A 98 -3.83 -1.57 11.78
C LYS A 98 -3.16 -1.78 10.43
N PHE A 99 -3.90 -1.57 9.34
CA PHE A 99 -3.31 -1.61 8.01
C PHE A 99 -2.38 -0.42 7.77
N ALA A 100 -2.75 0.77 8.25
CA ALA A 100 -1.89 1.96 8.21
C ALA A 100 -0.53 1.69 8.84
N ASP A 101 -0.49 1.16 10.06
CA ASP A 101 0.76 0.79 10.75
C ASP A 101 1.60 -0.23 9.95
N LEU A 102 0.93 -1.14 9.26
CA LEU A 102 1.62 -2.13 8.44
C LEU A 102 2.22 -1.56 7.17
N VAL A 103 1.63 -0.54 6.56
CA VAL A 103 2.06 0.00 5.26
C VAL A 103 2.75 1.36 5.34
N ASP A 104 2.89 1.95 6.51
CA ASP A 104 3.47 3.29 6.72
C ASP A 104 4.77 3.50 5.92
N ASN A 105 5.73 2.60 6.05
CA ASN A 105 7.01 2.65 5.33
C ASN A 105 6.93 2.14 3.87
N SER A 106 5.73 1.82 3.38
CA SER A 106 5.50 1.41 2.00
C SER A 106 4.72 2.46 1.20
N ILE A 107 4.25 3.52 1.85
CA ILE A 107 3.64 4.65 1.16
C ILE A 107 4.75 5.57 0.66
N ILE A 108 4.83 5.74 -0.66
CA ILE A 108 5.79 6.63 -1.31
C ILE A 108 5.10 7.86 -1.89
N PHE A 109 5.86 8.95 -1.94
CA PHE A 109 5.43 10.24 -2.46
C PHE A 109 6.42 10.71 -3.51
N GLU A 110 5.95 11.30 -4.59
CA GLU A 110 6.79 12.01 -5.53
C GLU A 110 7.47 13.18 -4.81
N THR A 111 8.75 13.40 -5.05
CA THR A 111 9.54 14.44 -4.41
C THR A 111 10.32 15.23 -5.44
N ILE A 112 10.43 16.54 -5.21
CA ILE A 112 11.25 17.44 -6.02
C ILE A 112 12.69 17.36 -5.51
N ILE A 113 13.65 17.43 -6.41
CA ILE A 113 15.06 17.40 -6.10
C ILE A 113 15.72 18.65 -6.63
N ASN A 114 16.33 19.42 -5.75
CA ASN A 114 16.93 20.69 -6.06
C ASN A 114 18.43 20.61 -6.43
N SER A 115 19.08 19.46 -6.25
CA SER A 115 20.52 19.30 -6.49
C SER A 115 20.86 17.90 -6.97
N GLU A 116 21.52 17.81 -8.13
CA GLU A 116 21.98 16.52 -8.69
C GLU A 116 23.07 15.82 -7.83
N LYS A 117 23.82 16.59 -7.05
CA LYS A 117 24.94 16.05 -6.25
C LYS A 117 24.48 15.16 -5.10
N ASP A 118 23.31 15.42 -4.54
CA ASP A 118 22.77 14.63 -3.42
C ASP A 118 21.97 13.40 -3.88
N VAL A 119 21.51 13.42 -5.14
CA VAL A 119 20.66 12.36 -5.71
C VAL A 119 21.34 11.00 -5.73
N THR A 120 22.59 10.94 -6.20
CA THR A 120 23.33 9.66 -6.32
C THR A 120 23.48 9.00 -4.96
N LYS A 121 23.89 9.76 -3.95
CA LYS A 121 24.05 9.28 -2.58
C LYS A 121 22.74 8.83 -1.97
N ASP A 122 21.67 9.57 -2.21
CA ASP A 122 20.34 9.27 -1.69
C ASP A 122 19.72 8.04 -2.34
N ILE A 123 20.02 7.78 -3.62
CA ILE A 123 19.62 6.55 -4.31
C ILE A 123 20.43 5.36 -3.76
N GLU A 124 21.75 5.48 -3.61
CA GLU A 124 22.59 4.43 -3.04
C GLU A 124 22.16 4.05 -1.62
N ASN A 125 21.78 5.02 -0.81
CA ASN A 125 21.26 4.82 0.55
C ASN A 125 19.78 4.41 0.60
N LYS A 126 19.13 4.21 -0.56
CA LYS A 126 17.70 3.87 -0.68
C LYS A 126 16.74 4.87 -0.01
N SER A 127 17.16 6.10 0.19
CA SER A 127 16.30 7.19 0.67
C SER A 127 15.48 7.84 -0.43
N LEU A 128 15.93 7.66 -1.69
CA LEU A 128 15.23 8.00 -2.93
C LEU A 128 15.06 6.79 -3.82
N ILE A 129 13.92 6.72 -4.49
CA ILE A 129 13.62 5.74 -5.53
C ILE A 129 13.45 6.52 -6.83
N LYS A 130 14.26 6.17 -7.85
CA LYS A 130 14.11 6.74 -9.19
C LYS A 130 13.26 5.81 -10.04
N SER A 131 12.25 6.36 -10.71
CA SER A 131 11.49 5.64 -11.72
C SER A 131 11.14 6.61 -12.84
N ASN A 132 11.61 6.30 -14.05
CA ASN A 132 11.59 7.22 -15.19
C ASN A 132 12.23 8.58 -14.84
N ASP A 133 11.54 9.68 -15.09
CA ASP A 133 12.00 11.04 -14.77
C ASP A 133 11.53 11.56 -13.40
N LYS A 134 10.99 10.65 -12.57
CA LYS A 134 10.44 10.98 -11.26
C LYS A 134 11.25 10.38 -10.13
N TYR A 135 11.22 11.06 -9.00
CA TYR A 135 11.83 10.60 -7.77
C TYR A 135 10.75 10.42 -6.70
N PHE A 136 10.85 9.32 -5.96
CA PHE A 136 9.92 9.00 -4.89
C PHE A 136 10.66 8.81 -3.58
N THR A 137 9.99 9.09 -2.48
CA THR A 137 10.52 8.92 -1.13
C THR A 137 9.42 8.46 -0.18
N THR A 138 9.79 7.78 0.89
CA THR A 138 8.88 7.53 2.01
C THR A 138 8.87 8.74 2.94
N LEU A 139 7.85 8.86 3.80
CA LEU A 139 7.79 9.92 4.80
C LEU A 139 8.96 9.85 5.78
N ALA A 140 9.38 8.65 6.15
CA ALA A 140 10.54 8.44 7.02
C ALA A 140 11.83 8.95 6.38
N SER A 141 12.09 8.56 5.13
CA SER A 141 13.26 9.01 4.37
C SER A 141 13.23 10.53 4.10
N TYR A 142 12.04 11.09 3.84
CA TYR A 142 11.87 12.55 3.71
C TYR A 142 12.29 13.27 4.99
N LYS A 143 11.79 12.83 6.15
CA LYS A 143 12.16 13.43 7.44
C LYS A 143 13.65 13.28 7.74
N GLU A 144 14.23 12.15 7.40
CA GLU A 144 15.65 11.91 7.61
C GLU A 144 16.54 12.82 6.76
N ARG A 145 16.24 12.99 5.48
CA ARG A 145 16.98 13.90 4.57
C ARG A 145 16.88 15.35 4.99
N ASN A 146 15.76 15.77 5.54
CA ASN A 146 15.47 17.15 5.92
C ASN A 146 15.70 17.41 7.41
N LYS A 147 16.74 16.84 8.00
CA LYS A 147 17.09 16.99 9.43
C LYS A 147 17.24 18.44 9.93
N ILE A 148 17.52 19.39 9.02
CA ILE A 148 17.69 20.82 9.32
C ILE A 148 16.33 21.52 9.46
N ILE A 149 15.27 20.97 8.89
CA ILE A 149 13.91 21.48 8.98
C ILE A 149 13.28 20.91 10.24
N ASP A 150 12.59 21.75 11.01
CA ASP A 150 11.81 21.32 12.18
C ASP A 150 11.04 20.02 11.84
N SER A 151 11.42 18.93 12.52
CA SER A 151 10.91 17.59 12.24
C SER A 151 9.38 17.43 12.34
N LYS A 152 8.69 18.45 12.85
CA LYS A 152 7.24 18.55 12.96
C LYS A 152 6.56 19.09 11.70
N LYS A 153 7.31 19.68 10.76
CA LYS A 153 6.77 20.27 9.55
C LYS A 153 7.05 19.37 8.35
N ILE A 154 6.01 19.12 7.56
CA ILE A 154 6.10 18.46 6.27
C ILE A 154 5.70 19.50 5.22
N ILE A 155 6.58 19.76 4.28
CA ILE A 155 6.29 20.62 3.14
C ILE A 155 5.79 19.73 2.01
N TYR A 156 4.61 20.02 1.48
CA TYR A 156 4.01 19.26 0.41
C TYR A 156 3.36 20.18 -0.62
N CYS A 157 3.29 19.71 -1.85
CA CYS A 157 2.58 20.34 -2.96
C CYS A 157 1.43 19.42 -3.37
N SER A 158 0.21 19.95 -3.41
CA SER A 158 -0.98 19.20 -3.84
C SER A 158 -1.33 19.43 -5.31
N ASP A 159 -0.86 20.54 -5.89
CA ASP A 159 -1.09 20.93 -7.28
C ASP A 159 0.15 21.67 -7.82
N LEU A 160 0.93 20.97 -8.65
CA LEU A 160 2.17 21.50 -9.22
C LEU A 160 1.94 22.69 -10.14
N ILE A 161 0.75 22.80 -10.76
CA ILE A 161 0.44 23.91 -11.68
C ILE A 161 0.10 25.16 -10.85
N ALA A 162 -0.82 25.02 -9.91
CA ALA A 162 -1.27 26.13 -9.08
C ALA A 162 -0.18 26.62 -8.09
N GLN A 163 0.73 25.74 -7.68
CA GLN A 163 1.80 26.02 -6.71
C GLN A 163 3.19 26.08 -7.33
N SER A 164 3.28 26.24 -8.64
CA SER A 164 4.55 26.22 -9.38
C SER A 164 5.60 27.21 -8.84
N SER A 165 5.19 28.41 -8.44
CA SER A 165 6.09 29.43 -7.87
C SER A 165 6.66 29.06 -6.50
N ALA A 166 6.04 28.14 -5.78
CA ALA A 166 6.52 27.66 -4.48
C ALA A 166 7.37 26.37 -4.60
N CYS A 167 7.33 25.72 -5.77
CA CYS A 167 8.05 24.48 -6.06
C CYS A 167 9.37 24.71 -6.83
N LEU A 168 9.68 25.95 -7.20
CA LEU A 168 10.93 26.41 -7.81
C LEU A 168 11.93 26.84 -6.76
#